data_0bae565e5ae703b77b7dd526e1ae837d
#
_entry.id   0bae565e5ae703b77b7dd526e1ae837d
#
_cell.length_a   1.000
_cell.length_b   1.000
_cell.length_c   1.000
_cell.angle_alpha   90.00
_cell.angle_beta   90.00
_cell.angle_gamma   90.00
#
_symmetry.space_group_name_H-M   'P 1'
#
loop_
_entity.id
_entity.type
_entity.pdbx_description
1 polymer ?
#
loop_
_entity_poly.entity_id
_entity_poly.type
_entity_poly.pdbx_seq_one_letter_code
_entity_poly.pdbx_strand_id
1 'polypeptide(L)'
;MLIINELADSPLKNGAQSGQQFPSLYDTLDALCKEKKMSFLKPTPFVDYVPARLSESKEWVVVWYVKDPVTNKMIRCRKKFNRIKQLTKRRASAKAFINTINERLALGWNPAVTSIAPRATTKLFEALDLFLKVKAKEAEENSMRSYRSYISMFKTWLKDKDISEDAYVCAITYEVAMELMDDVDSRKEISPRTYNNYLMFFRLLFNWMIEHDFISDNPFDRIKRKPKKLTKKKRRILTDHELNTLFEFLGKNNPNYLCMALLCYCCFLRPKEIVSLKCNDIDLIKQVVHIRSEIAKNDNDSFRTIPDVIVPILRNLELSNGGLYIFSGSGSDTPYEFSPGRTQVCSRKIAKYWDTYVRPACGFNQDLQFYSLKDSGVTKMLTEKIPINLVQKQADHSSVAMTAIYVGDLPEANTELKKVNILPYGNEAI
;
A
#
# COMPACT_ATOMS: atom_id res chain seq x y z
N MET A 1 18.61 -21.36 20.64
CA MET A 1 19.73 -22.14 21.25
C MET A 1 21.09 -21.88 20.61
N LEU A 2 21.20 -21.85 19.29
CA LEU A 2 22.45 -21.54 18.57
C LEU A 2 23.01 -20.12 18.86
N ILE A 3 22.17 -19.09 18.86
CA ILE A 3 22.61 -17.70 19.12
C ILE A 3 23.14 -17.49 20.54
N ILE A 4 22.60 -18.24 21.52
CA ILE A 4 23.10 -18.20 22.90
C ILE A 4 24.48 -18.85 22.97
N ASN A 5 24.75 -19.85 22.16
CA ASN A 5 26.04 -20.53 22.09
C ASN A 5 27.10 -19.69 21.33
N GLU A 6 26.74 -18.97 20.27
CA GLU A 6 27.66 -18.07 19.55
C GLU A 6 28.13 -16.89 20.40
N LEU A 7 27.23 -16.35 21.24
CA LEU A 7 27.61 -15.31 22.22
C LEU A 7 28.37 -15.87 23.42
N ALA A 8 28.29 -17.18 23.62
CA ALA A 8 28.91 -17.86 24.76
C ALA A 8 30.24 -18.52 24.43
N ASP A 9 30.79 -18.31 23.23
CA ASP A 9 32.01 -18.93 22.70
C ASP A 9 32.97 -19.55 23.75
N SER A 10 32.52 -20.63 24.36
CA SER A 10 33.33 -21.51 25.21
C SER A 10 32.53 -22.75 25.56
N PRO A 11 33.08 -23.94 25.47
CA PRO A 11 32.46 -25.15 25.89
C PRO A 11 32.25 -25.09 27.40
N LEU A 12 31.00 -24.96 27.81
CA LEU A 12 30.59 -25.01 29.22
C LEU A 12 30.61 -26.47 29.71
N LYS A 13 31.61 -26.84 30.45
CA LYS A 13 31.52 -28.00 31.28
C LYS A 13 30.77 -27.66 32.57
N ASN A 14 29.84 -28.54 32.88
CA ASN A 14 28.92 -28.53 34.01
C ASN A 14 29.55 -28.11 35.34
N GLY A 15 28.91 -27.22 36.04
CA GLY A 15 29.14 -26.93 37.44
C GLY A 15 27.86 -26.30 37.96
N ALA A 16 27.01 -27.14 38.51
CA ALA A 16 25.85 -26.72 39.28
C ALA A 16 26.28 -26.10 40.60
N GLN A 17 25.46 -25.22 41.09
CA GLN A 17 25.32 -24.73 42.44
C GLN A 17 25.98 -23.43 42.84
N SER A 18 25.15 -22.49 43.15
CA SER A 18 24.97 -21.94 44.50
C SER A 18 23.78 -20.99 44.49
N GLY A 19 22.89 -21.20 45.42
CA GLY A 19 21.63 -20.48 45.51
C GLY A 19 21.80 -19.02 45.93
N GLN A 20 22.07 -18.17 44.99
CA GLN A 20 21.59 -16.79 45.07
C GLN A 20 20.25 -16.75 44.32
N GLN A 21 19.18 -16.62 45.07
CA GLN A 21 17.89 -16.27 44.53
C GLN A 21 18.05 -14.90 43.86
N PHE A 22 18.02 -14.88 42.53
CA PHE A 22 17.89 -13.61 41.82
C PHE A 22 16.51 -13.06 42.13
N PRO A 23 16.39 -11.73 42.38
CA PRO A 23 15.11 -11.10 42.60
C PRO A 23 14.14 -11.40 41.45
N SER A 24 12.86 -11.42 41.75
CA SER A 24 11.84 -11.56 40.73
C SER A 24 11.99 -10.45 39.66
N LEU A 25 11.43 -10.65 38.47
CA LEU A 25 11.44 -9.61 37.42
C LEU A 25 10.91 -8.29 38.00
N TYR A 26 9.84 -8.33 38.78
CA TYR A 26 9.23 -7.16 39.41
C TYR A 26 10.15 -6.50 40.45
N ASP A 27 10.80 -7.27 41.30
CA ASP A 27 11.74 -6.73 42.30
C ASP A 27 12.95 -6.07 41.63
N THR A 28 13.40 -6.63 40.52
CA THR A 28 14.54 -6.09 39.75
C THR A 28 14.15 -4.83 39.02
N LEU A 29 12.95 -4.78 38.42
CA LEU A 29 12.39 -3.62 37.73
C LEU A 29 12.10 -2.48 38.73
N ASP A 30 11.54 -2.81 39.89
CA ASP A 30 11.25 -1.86 40.97
C ASP A 30 12.54 -1.23 41.55
N ALA A 31 13.60 -2.04 41.73
CA ALA A 31 14.90 -1.56 42.16
C ALA A 31 15.55 -0.62 41.14
N LEU A 32 15.45 -0.93 39.84
CA LEU A 32 15.93 -0.06 38.75
C LEU A 32 15.14 1.25 38.64
N CYS A 33 13.82 1.19 38.86
CA CYS A 33 12.98 2.37 38.91
C CYS A 33 13.34 3.32 40.06
N LYS A 34 13.64 2.74 41.23
CA LYS A 34 14.00 3.50 42.44
C LYS A 34 15.41 4.09 42.40
N GLU A 35 16.40 3.35 41.84
CA GLU A 35 17.80 3.81 41.79
C GLU A 35 18.05 4.93 40.78
N LYS A 36 17.29 5.04 39.69
CA LYS A 36 17.63 5.94 38.59
C LYS A 36 16.66 7.08 38.35
N LYS A 37 15.55 7.24 39.08
CA LYS A 37 14.48 8.20 38.76
C LYS A 37 14.12 8.20 37.24
N MET A 38 14.24 7.04 36.61
CA MET A 38 14.00 6.93 35.17
C MET A 38 12.56 6.52 34.95
N SER A 39 11.80 7.41 34.30
CA SER A 39 10.45 7.15 33.77
C SER A 39 10.42 6.08 32.65
N PHE A 40 11.44 5.23 32.59
CA PHE A 40 11.74 4.33 31.49
C PHE A 40 11.11 2.95 31.56
N LEU A 41 10.27 2.71 32.55
CA LEU A 41 9.69 1.39 32.71
C LEU A 41 8.17 1.43 32.57
N LYS A 42 7.67 2.18 31.59
CA LYS A 42 6.60 1.60 30.78
C LYS A 42 7.26 0.43 30.05
N PRO A 43 6.79 -0.84 30.20
CA PRO A 43 7.30 -1.90 29.37
C PRO A 43 7.23 -1.41 27.93
N THR A 44 8.39 -1.22 27.30
CA THR A 44 8.38 -1.01 25.87
C THR A 44 7.70 -2.25 25.33
N PRO A 45 6.70 -2.16 24.44
CA PRO A 45 5.97 -3.33 23.95
C PRO A 45 6.87 -4.36 23.27
N PHE A 46 8.17 -4.11 23.23
CA PHE A 46 9.16 -4.82 22.48
C PHE A 46 10.08 -5.73 23.27
N VAL A 47 10.36 -5.43 24.52
CA VAL A 47 11.39 -6.21 25.23
C VAL A 47 11.11 -6.28 26.71
N ASP A 48 10.60 -7.44 27.13
CA ASP A 48 10.67 -7.83 28.53
C ASP A 48 12.04 -8.46 28.78
N TYR A 49 12.94 -7.75 29.45
CA TYR A 49 14.25 -8.25 29.80
C TYR A 49 14.69 -7.79 31.17
N VAL A 50 15.61 -8.54 31.79
CA VAL A 50 16.37 -8.10 32.97
C VAL A 50 17.79 -7.76 32.51
N PRO A 51 18.27 -6.53 32.74
CA PRO A 51 19.60 -6.12 32.35
C PRO A 51 20.71 -7.04 32.84
N ALA A 52 21.79 -7.13 32.07
CA ALA A 52 22.95 -7.92 32.38
C ALA A 52 23.64 -7.41 33.68
N ARG A 53 23.92 -8.32 34.58
CA ARG A 53 24.63 -8.05 35.85
C ARG A 53 25.77 -9.05 36.06
N LEU A 54 26.87 -8.58 36.68
CA LEU A 54 27.97 -9.44 37.07
C LEU A 54 27.69 -10.06 38.46
N SER A 55 27.85 -11.36 38.55
CA SER A 55 27.92 -12.10 39.82
C SER A 55 29.38 -12.48 40.09
N GLU A 56 29.95 -11.93 41.18
CA GLU A 56 31.34 -12.14 41.59
C GLU A 56 31.35 -13.14 42.78
N SER A 57 30.91 -14.39 42.57
CA SER A 57 31.02 -15.47 43.54
C SER A 57 32.25 -16.35 43.23
N LYS A 58 32.23 -17.66 43.58
CA LYS A 58 33.27 -18.62 43.17
C LYS A 58 33.53 -18.61 41.65
N GLU A 59 32.52 -18.23 40.87
CA GLU A 59 32.62 -18.05 39.42
C GLU A 59 32.17 -16.64 39.01
N TRP A 60 32.94 -16.00 38.16
CA TRP A 60 32.58 -14.71 37.56
C TRP A 60 31.67 -14.94 36.36
N VAL A 61 30.38 -14.62 36.55
CA VAL A 61 29.36 -14.84 35.53
C VAL A 61 28.54 -13.58 35.31
N VAL A 62 28.41 -13.15 34.08
CA VAL A 62 27.41 -12.15 33.70
C VAL A 62 26.12 -12.88 33.38
N VAL A 63 25.01 -12.45 34.00
CA VAL A 63 23.67 -13.03 33.84
C VAL A 63 22.70 -11.97 33.44
N TRP A 64 21.82 -12.28 32.47
CA TRP A 64 20.66 -11.48 32.07
C TRP A 64 19.49 -12.40 31.77
N TYR A 65 18.29 -11.83 31.66
CA TYR A 65 17.10 -12.57 31.29
C TYR A 65 16.40 -11.88 30.16
N VAL A 66 15.78 -12.67 29.29
CA VAL A 66 14.97 -12.20 28.16
C VAL A 66 13.69 -13.01 28.11
N LYS A 67 12.59 -12.38 27.70
CA LYS A 67 11.31 -13.05 27.57
C LYS A 67 11.25 -13.76 26.23
N ASP A 68 10.93 -15.04 26.24
CA ASP A 68 10.62 -15.79 25.02
C ASP A 68 9.23 -15.36 24.52
N PRO A 69 9.11 -14.79 23.33
CA PRO A 69 7.84 -14.33 22.79
C PRO A 69 6.86 -15.46 22.47
N VAL A 70 7.37 -16.70 22.29
CA VAL A 70 6.53 -17.87 21.97
C VAL A 70 5.95 -18.49 23.25
N THR A 71 6.81 -18.71 24.25
CA THR A 71 6.39 -19.38 25.50
C THR A 71 5.98 -18.40 26.60
N ASN A 72 6.20 -17.10 26.39
CA ASN A 72 5.97 -16.02 27.36
C ASN A 72 6.76 -16.19 28.67
N LYS A 73 7.81 -17.03 28.67
CA LYS A 73 8.66 -17.32 29.83
C LYS A 73 9.99 -16.57 29.75
N MET A 74 10.54 -16.25 30.95
CA MET A 74 11.88 -15.65 31.06
C MET A 74 12.95 -16.70 30.85
N ILE A 75 13.82 -16.51 29.87
CA ILE A 75 14.98 -17.35 29.59
C ILE A 75 16.22 -16.72 30.25
N ARG A 76 16.92 -17.51 31.06
CA ARG A 76 18.19 -17.10 31.66
C ARG A 76 19.34 -17.24 30.66
N CYS A 77 20.03 -16.15 30.42
CA CYS A 77 21.27 -16.12 29.64
C CYS A 77 22.45 -15.86 30.54
N ARG A 78 23.61 -16.49 30.23
CA ARG A 78 24.82 -16.33 31.07
C ARG A 78 26.11 -16.44 30.26
N LYS A 79 27.16 -15.69 30.69
CA LYS A 79 28.53 -15.80 30.14
C LYS A 79 29.54 -15.80 31.27
N LYS A 80 30.45 -16.81 31.30
CA LYS A 80 31.52 -16.94 32.29
C LYS A 80 32.80 -16.21 31.84
N PHE A 81 33.48 -15.57 32.78
CA PHE A 81 34.73 -14.81 32.54
C PHE A 81 35.95 -15.42 33.23
N ASN A 82 35.85 -16.61 33.84
CA ASN A 82 36.90 -17.26 34.61
C ASN A 82 38.19 -17.62 33.85
N ARG A 83 38.09 -17.72 32.50
CA ARG A 83 39.27 -17.98 31.64
C ARG A 83 40.31 -16.84 31.67
N ILE A 84 39.89 -15.63 32.02
CA ILE A 84 40.83 -14.50 32.12
C ILE A 84 41.45 -14.55 33.50
N LYS A 85 42.72 -14.97 33.58
CA LYS A 85 43.41 -15.16 34.87
C LYS A 85 43.65 -13.84 35.59
N GLN A 86 44.01 -12.77 34.92
CA GLN A 86 44.26 -11.46 35.51
C GLN A 86 43.00 -10.74 35.93
N LEU A 87 42.87 -10.45 37.21
CA LEU A 87 41.61 -9.95 37.82
C LEU A 87 41.16 -8.61 37.24
N THR A 88 42.07 -7.66 37.02
CA THR A 88 41.77 -6.36 36.42
C THR A 88 41.27 -6.47 35.01
N LYS A 89 41.89 -7.29 34.17
CA LYS A 89 41.43 -7.56 32.80
C LYS A 89 40.10 -8.29 32.78
N ARG A 90 39.88 -9.22 33.73
CA ARG A 90 38.60 -9.93 33.85
C ARG A 90 37.44 -8.96 34.17
N ARG A 91 37.66 -8.04 35.13
CA ARG A 91 36.67 -7.02 35.51
C ARG A 91 36.37 -6.05 34.35
N ALA A 92 37.40 -5.59 33.69
CA ALA A 92 37.23 -4.70 32.51
C ALA A 92 36.47 -5.38 31.37
N SER A 93 36.79 -6.65 31.06
CA SER A 93 36.09 -7.42 30.02
C SER A 93 34.64 -7.70 30.37
N ALA A 94 34.35 -8.05 31.66
CA ALA A 94 32.97 -8.25 32.10
C ALA A 94 32.15 -6.96 32.03
N LYS A 95 32.72 -5.82 32.44
CA LYS A 95 32.07 -4.50 32.36
C LYS A 95 31.78 -4.09 30.94
N ALA A 96 32.74 -4.23 30.03
CA ALA A 96 32.54 -3.95 28.58
C ALA A 96 31.43 -4.84 28.02
N PHE A 97 31.42 -6.13 28.34
CA PHE A 97 30.39 -7.06 27.88
C PHE A 97 28.99 -6.68 28.43
N ILE A 98 28.88 -6.30 29.71
CA ILE A 98 27.61 -5.84 30.30
C ILE A 98 27.07 -4.62 29.53
N ASN A 99 27.90 -3.63 29.27
CA ASN A 99 27.49 -2.44 28.54
C ASN A 99 26.97 -2.82 27.14
N THR A 100 27.75 -3.62 26.39
CA THR A 100 27.34 -4.08 25.05
C THR A 100 26.03 -4.85 25.07
N ILE A 101 25.83 -5.76 26.04
CA ILE A 101 24.57 -6.53 26.14
C ILE A 101 23.40 -5.63 26.52
N ASN A 102 23.59 -4.73 27.48
CA ASN A 102 22.52 -3.83 27.91
C ASN A 102 22.11 -2.84 26.82
N GLU A 103 23.07 -2.32 26.05
CA GLU A 103 22.79 -1.51 24.87
C GLU A 103 21.99 -2.29 23.84
N ARG A 104 22.37 -3.54 23.55
CA ARG A 104 21.64 -4.40 22.60
C ARG A 104 20.23 -4.73 23.09
N LEU A 105 20.07 -5.05 24.37
CA LEU A 105 18.77 -5.31 24.98
C LEU A 105 17.87 -4.07 24.94
N ALA A 106 18.42 -2.88 25.22
CA ALA A 106 17.71 -1.62 25.15
C ALA A 106 17.27 -1.27 23.71
N LEU A 107 18.03 -1.73 22.71
CA LEU A 107 17.72 -1.58 21.27
C LEU A 107 16.78 -2.69 20.75
N GLY A 108 16.24 -3.55 21.62
CA GLY A 108 15.27 -4.57 21.23
C GLY A 108 15.86 -5.92 20.84
N TRP A 109 17.18 -6.12 20.99
CA TRP A 109 17.76 -7.43 20.74
C TRP A 109 17.32 -8.46 21.81
N ASN A 110 16.72 -9.55 21.33
CA ASN A 110 16.27 -10.66 22.18
C ASN A 110 16.86 -11.99 21.67
N PRO A 111 17.84 -12.58 22.37
CA PRO A 111 18.47 -13.85 21.96
C PRO A 111 17.54 -15.07 22.07
N ALA A 112 16.37 -14.94 22.69
CA ALA A 112 15.36 -16.00 22.72
C ALA A 112 14.52 -16.03 21.40
N VAL A 113 14.52 -14.96 20.67
CA VAL A 113 13.95 -14.95 19.31
C VAL A 113 14.94 -15.69 18.42
N THR A 114 14.71 -16.96 18.23
CA THR A 114 15.38 -17.77 17.22
C THR A 114 14.91 -17.31 15.84
N SER A 115 15.29 -16.12 15.46
CA SER A 115 15.21 -15.70 14.08
C SER A 115 16.30 -16.47 13.33
N ILE A 116 15.87 -17.45 12.55
CA ILE A 116 16.73 -18.17 11.59
C ILE A 116 17.25 -17.19 10.53
N ALA A 117 16.72 -15.98 10.49
CA ALA A 117 17.04 -14.97 9.53
C ALA A 117 18.41 -14.32 9.81
N PRO A 118 19.40 -14.42 8.89
CA PRO A 118 20.75 -13.88 9.07
C PRO A 118 20.80 -12.36 9.30
N ARG A 119 19.77 -11.64 8.88
CA ARG A 119 19.65 -10.19 8.98
C ARG A 119 18.70 -9.67 10.06
N ALA A 120 18.30 -10.52 11.00
CA ALA A 120 17.38 -10.14 12.08
C ALA A 120 17.86 -8.97 12.96
N THR A 121 19.17 -8.72 12.99
CA THR A 121 19.79 -7.61 13.71
C THR A 121 20.03 -6.37 12.85
N THR A 122 19.43 -6.28 11.67
CA THR A 122 19.44 -5.06 10.87
C THR A 122 18.48 -4.05 11.48
N LYS A 123 18.87 -2.77 11.49
CA LYS A 123 18.01 -1.69 11.95
C LYS A 123 16.77 -1.58 11.07
N LEU A 124 15.62 -1.40 11.70
CA LEU A 124 14.33 -1.35 11.00
C LEU A 124 14.32 -0.26 9.91
N PHE A 125 14.79 0.95 10.24
CA PHE A 125 14.77 2.08 9.29
C PHE A 125 15.67 1.82 8.09
N GLU A 126 16.82 1.19 8.27
CA GLU A 126 17.70 0.76 7.18
C GLU A 126 17.01 -0.26 6.26
N ALA A 127 16.29 -1.23 6.84
CA ALA A 127 15.52 -2.21 6.07
C ALA A 127 14.37 -1.56 5.28
N LEU A 128 13.67 -0.58 5.87
CA LEU A 128 12.62 0.19 5.19
C LEU A 128 13.17 0.99 4.00
N ASP A 129 14.33 1.63 4.17
CA ASP A 129 14.96 2.41 3.11
C ASP A 129 15.52 1.50 2.00
N LEU A 130 16.04 0.33 2.36
CA LEU A 130 16.46 -0.68 1.39
C LEU A 130 15.28 -1.22 0.58
N PHE A 131 14.13 -1.49 1.23
CA PHE A 131 12.90 -1.88 0.53
C PHE A 131 12.51 -0.84 -0.53
N LEU A 132 12.47 0.45 -0.17
CA LEU A 132 12.15 1.52 -1.12
C LEU A 132 13.14 1.57 -2.28
N LYS A 133 14.44 1.39 -2.00
CA LYS A 133 15.49 1.41 -3.02
C LYS A 133 15.37 0.24 -4.00
N VAL A 134 15.05 -0.96 -3.51
CA VAL A 134 14.82 -2.14 -4.35
C VAL A 134 13.55 -1.98 -5.17
N LYS A 135 12.43 -1.63 -4.52
CA LYS A 135 11.13 -1.48 -5.19
C LYS A 135 11.07 -0.33 -6.19
N ALA A 136 11.94 0.69 -6.07
CA ALA A 136 12.04 1.76 -7.05
C ALA A 136 12.48 1.29 -8.45
N LYS A 137 13.12 0.12 -8.55
CA LYS A 137 13.55 -0.47 -9.82
C LYS A 137 12.45 -1.33 -10.48
N GLU A 138 11.47 -1.78 -9.70
CA GLU A 138 10.48 -2.77 -10.11
C GLU A 138 9.06 -2.18 -10.23
N ALA A 139 8.75 -1.18 -9.40
CA ALA A 139 7.39 -0.69 -9.26
C ALA A 139 7.15 0.61 -10.02
N GLU A 140 5.92 0.77 -10.55
CA GLU A 140 5.49 2.05 -11.12
C GLU A 140 5.55 3.20 -10.12
N GLU A 141 5.80 4.43 -10.60
CA GLU A 141 5.93 5.63 -9.77
C GLU A 141 4.70 5.90 -8.87
N ASN A 142 3.48 5.56 -9.33
CA ASN A 142 2.28 5.69 -8.48
C ASN A 142 2.28 4.71 -7.31
N SER A 143 2.76 3.48 -7.51
CA SER A 143 2.94 2.49 -6.45
C SER A 143 4.03 2.95 -5.50
N MET A 144 5.15 3.44 -6.02
CA MET A 144 6.25 3.98 -5.21
C MET A 144 5.84 5.18 -4.37
N ARG A 145 4.98 6.08 -4.89
CA ARG A 145 4.40 7.18 -4.11
C ARG A 145 3.61 6.66 -2.92
N SER A 146 2.79 5.63 -3.14
CA SER A 146 2.00 4.99 -2.07
C SER A 146 2.91 4.33 -1.04
N TYR A 147 3.95 3.60 -1.47
CA TYR A 147 4.91 2.95 -0.57
C TYR A 147 5.66 3.96 0.29
N ARG A 148 6.15 5.05 -0.31
CA ARG A 148 6.80 6.14 0.44
C ARG A 148 5.85 6.75 1.48
N SER A 149 4.57 6.96 1.13
CA SER A 149 3.57 7.48 2.04
C SER A 149 3.30 6.54 3.22
N TYR A 150 3.13 5.23 2.95
CA TYR A 150 2.90 4.25 4.00
C TYR A 150 4.11 4.09 4.92
N ILE A 151 5.33 4.07 4.37
CA ILE A 151 6.56 4.00 5.18
C ILE A 151 6.76 5.28 5.99
N SER A 152 6.51 6.45 5.41
CA SER A 152 6.57 7.72 6.16
C SER A 152 5.60 7.71 7.34
N MET A 153 4.36 7.28 7.13
CA MET A 153 3.38 7.12 8.19
C MET A 153 3.85 6.14 9.26
N PHE A 154 4.42 5.01 8.87
CA PHE A 154 4.94 4.00 9.79
C PHE A 154 6.11 4.55 10.62
N LYS A 155 7.07 5.21 9.98
CA LYS A 155 8.19 5.87 10.69
C LYS A 155 7.70 6.91 11.70
N THR A 156 6.70 7.71 11.35
CA THR A 156 6.09 8.69 12.27
C THR A 156 5.42 7.97 13.44
N TRP A 157 4.63 6.94 13.18
CA TRP A 157 3.96 6.17 14.22
C TRP A 157 4.95 5.52 15.20
N LEU A 158 6.06 4.96 14.69
CA LEU A 158 7.11 4.39 15.53
C LEU A 158 7.72 5.45 16.47
N LYS A 159 7.95 6.66 15.98
CA LYS A 159 8.44 7.79 16.79
C LYS A 159 7.43 8.22 17.86
N ASP A 160 6.14 8.28 17.50
CA ASP A 160 5.06 8.64 18.43
C ASP A 160 4.88 7.60 19.55
N LYS A 161 5.34 6.37 19.33
CA LYS A 161 5.37 5.28 20.32
C LYS A 161 6.70 5.15 21.06
N ASP A 162 7.58 6.15 20.96
CA ASP A 162 8.92 6.15 21.55
C ASP A 162 9.79 4.94 21.13
N ILE A 163 9.55 4.39 19.94
CA ILE A 163 10.36 3.33 19.37
C ILE A 163 11.58 3.94 18.71
N SER A 164 12.75 3.56 19.22
CA SER A 164 14.03 4.06 18.70
C SER A 164 14.18 3.84 17.19
N GLU A 165 14.77 4.81 16.50
CA GLU A 165 15.20 4.65 15.11
C GLU A 165 16.24 3.51 14.94
N ASP A 166 16.92 3.15 16.02
CA ASP A 166 17.87 2.05 16.08
C ASP A 166 17.25 0.68 16.41
N ALA A 167 15.92 0.61 16.53
CA ALA A 167 15.23 -0.67 16.75
C ALA A 167 15.49 -1.64 15.59
N TYR A 168 15.65 -2.91 15.93
CA TYR A 168 15.85 -3.96 14.93
C TYR A 168 14.53 -4.41 14.28
N VAL A 169 14.61 -4.99 13.08
CA VAL A 169 13.42 -5.51 12.37
C VAL A 169 12.64 -6.51 13.23
N CYS A 170 13.32 -7.37 13.95
CA CYS A 170 12.71 -8.36 14.85
C CYS A 170 11.92 -7.76 16.03
N ALA A 171 12.01 -6.45 16.27
CA ALA A 171 11.21 -5.78 17.29
C ALA A 171 9.75 -5.62 16.88
N ILE A 172 9.43 -5.74 15.60
CA ILE A 172 8.06 -5.65 15.10
C ILE A 172 7.38 -7.01 15.27
N THR A 173 6.79 -7.20 16.45
CA THR A 173 6.02 -8.39 16.78
C THR A 173 4.57 -8.30 16.29
N TYR A 174 3.81 -9.38 16.46
CA TYR A 174 2.36 -9.39 16.16
C TYR A 174 1.60 -8.34 16.97
N GLU A 175 1.95 -8.16 18.26
CA GLU A 175 1.32 -7.19 19.15
C GLU A 175 1.51 -5.75 18.62
N VAL A 176 2.73 -5.44 18.18
CA VAL A 176 3.05 -4.13 17.56
C VAL A 176 2.31 -3.93 16.25
N ALA A 177 2.24 -4.97 15.44
CA ALA A 177 1.48 -4.92 14.18
C ALA A 177 -0.02 -4.71 14.43
N MET A 178 -0.58 -5.34 15.45
CA MET A 178 -1.97 -5.12 15.88
C MET A 178 -2.17 -3.68 16.36
N GLU A 179 -1.32 -3.18 17.25
CA GLU A 179 -1.41 -1.81 17.76
C GLU A 179 -1.35 -0.76 16.64
N LEU A 180 -0.44 -0.95 15.68
CA LEU A 180 -0.38 -0.10 14.49
C LEU A 180 -1.70 -0.11 13.71
N MET A 181 -2.25 -1.30 13.48
CA MET A 181 -3.48 -1.42 12.70
C MET A 181 -4.72 -0.91 13.45
N ASP A 182 -4.74 -1.01 14.77
CA ASP A 182 -5.77 -0.43 15.62
C ASP A 182 -5.68 1.11 15.62
N ASP A 183 -4.48 1.68 15.66
CA ASP A 183 -4.26 3.12 15.53
C ASP A 183 -4.65 3.62 14.12
N VAL A 184 -4.36 2.86 13.08
CA VAL A 184 -4.83 3.16 11.71
C VAL A 184 -6.36 3.16 11.67
N ASP A 185 -7.02 2.21 12.34
CA ASP A 185 -8.47 2.11 12.38
C ASP A 185 -9.15 3.22 13.17
N SER A 186 -8.52 3.67 14.24
CA SER A 186 -9.03 4.72 15.13
C SER A 186 -9.05 6.11 14.48
N ARG A 187 -8.32 6.31 13.37
CA ARG A 187 -8.28 7.59 12.66
C ARG A 187 -9.66 7.92 12.08
N LYS A 188 -10.12 9.14 12.31
CA LYS A 188 -11.38 9.63 11.75
C LYS A 188 -11.40 9.44 10.22
N GLU A 189 -12.52 8.93 9.71
CA GLU A 189 -12.81 8.76 8.27
C GLU A 189 -12.04 7.68 7.51
N ILE A 190 -11.34 6.76 8.17
CA ILE A 190 -10.73 5.63 7.46
C ILE A 190 -11.80 4.64 6.98
N SER A 191 -11.91 4.51 5.65
CA SER A 191 -12.77 3.50 5.06
C SER A 191 -12.19 2.08 5.24
N PRO A 192 -13.04 1.02 5.27
CA PRO A 192 -12.57 -0.36 5.25
C PRO A 192 -11.59 -0.66 4.10
N ARG A 193 -11.79 -0.01 2.96
CA ARG A 193 -10.87 -0.13 1.80
C ARG A 193 -9.51 0.47 2.12
N THR A 194 -9.46 1.64 2.75
CA THR A 194 -8.20 2.31 3.12
C THR A 194 -7.45 1.50 4.17
N TYR A 195 -8.13 1.02 5.22
CA TYR A 195 -7.57 0.10 6.20
C TYR A 195 -6.95 -1.14 5.54
N ASN A 196 -7.71 -1.79 4.64
CA ASN A 196 -7.22 -2.97 3.93
C ASN A 196 -6.01 -2.67 3.03
N ASN A 197 -5.91 -1.46 2.46
CA ASN A 197 -4.75 -1.06 1.67
C ASN A 197 -3.49 -0.93 2.56
N TYR A 198 -3.60 -0.37 3.77
CA TYR A 198 -2.50 -0.36 4.75
C TYR A 198 -2.08 -1.78 5.12
N LEU A 199 -3.03 -2.63 5.48
CA LEU A 199 -2.75 -4.02 5.85
C LEU A 199 -2.08 -4.79 4.71
N MET A 200 -2.55 -4.61 3.47
CA MET A 200 -1.95 -5.25 2.29
C MET A 200 -0.52 -4.76 2.06
N PHE A 201 -0.27 -3.46 2.23
CA PHE A 201 1.07 -2.91 2.09
C PHE A 201 2.02 -3.47 3.16
N PHE A 202 1.62 -3.52 4.44
CA PHE A 202 2.46 -4.07 5.49
C PHE A 202 2.72 -5.56 5.31
N ARG A 203 1.75 -6.33 4.84
CA ARG A 203 1.98 -7.73 4.46
C ARG A 203 3.01 -7.86 3.35
N LEU A 204 2.90 -7.04 2.30
CA LEU A 204 3.88 -7.02 1.21
C LEU A 204 5.28 -6.65 1.70
N LEU A 205 5.40 -5.62 2.54
CA LEU A 205 6.66 -5.17 3.11
C LEU A 205 7.32 -6.27 3.94
N PHE A 206 6.57 -6.89 4.85
CA PHE A 206 7.11 -7.90 5.74
C PHE A 206 7.32 -9.27 5.06
N ASN A 207 6.57 -9.60 4.00
CA ASN A 207 6.91 -10.74 3.13
C ASN A 207 8.23 -10.51 2.39
N TRP A 208 8.44 -9.30 1.86
CA TRP A 208 9.72 -8.93 1.28
C TRP A 208 10.88 -9.04 2.32
N MET A 209 10.62 -8.69 3.58
CA MET A 209 11.59 -8.87 4.66
C MET A 209 11.90 -10.35 4.94
N ILE A 210 10.90 -11.25 4.81
CA ILE A 210 11.11 -12.71 4.90
C ILE A 210 12.00 -13.17 3.72
N GLU A 211 11.66 -12.78 2.50
CA GLU A 211 12.39 -13.16 1.28
C GLU A 211 13.87 -12.70 1.31
N HIS A 212 14.18 -11.68 2.11
CA HIS A 212 15.53 -11.13 2.26
C HIS A 212 16.20 -11.47 3.60
N ASP A 213 15.70 -12.47 4.31
CA ASP A 213 16.26 -12.99 5.56
C ASP A 213 16.32 -11.98 6.72
N PHE A 214 15.41 -11.02 6.79
CA PHE A 214 15.31 -10.10 7.93
C PHE A 214 14.49 -10.68 9.07
N ILE A 215 13.45 -11.45 8.78
CA ILE A 215 12.54 -12.10 9.75
C ILE A 215 12.12 -13.46 9.21
N SER A 216 11.63 -14.34 10.10
CA SER A 216 11.12 -15.68 9.75
C SER A 216 9.61 -15.68 9.48
N ASP A 217 8.85 -14.79 10.11
CA ASP A 217 7.39 -14.77 10.07
C ASP A 217 6.87 -13.35 9.85
N ASN A 218 5.74 -13.25 9.13
CA ASN A 218 5.11 -11.96 8.90
C ASN A 218 4.15 -11.60 10.04
N PRO A 219 4.42 -10.56 10.83
CA PRO A 219 3.58 -10.19 11.98
C PRO A 219 2.17 -9.72 11.58
N PHE A 220 1.94 -9.36 10.30
CA PHE A 220 0.66 -8.89 9.80
C PHE A 220 -0.25 -10.00 9.23
N ASP A 221 0.23 -11.24 9.08
CA ASP A 221 -0.53 -12.28 8.39
C ASP A 221 -1.81 -12.69 9.10
N ARG A 222 -1.78 -12.72 10.45
CA ARG A 222 -2.94 -13.10 11.26
C ARG A 222 -3.99 -11.99 11.39
N ILE A 223 -3.68 -10.73 11.04
CA ILE A 223 -4.61 -9.60 11.15
C ILE A 223 -5.67 -9.71 10.04
N LYS A 224 -6.94 -9.74 10.41
CA LYS A 224 -8.04 -9.92 9.47
C LYS A 224 -8.33 -8.65 8.66
N ARG A 225 -8.67 -8.83 7.40
CA ARG A 225 -9.21 -7.75 6.57
C ARG A 225 -10.59 -7.34 7.04
N LYS A 226 -10.89 -6.06 6.93
CA LYS A 226 -12.26 -5.57 7.13
C LYS A 226 -13.15 -5.97 5.95
N PRO A 227 -14.40 -6.33 6.20
CA PRO A 227 -15.35 -6.63 5.14
C PRO A 227 -15.54 -5.41 4.25
N LYS A 228 -15.66 -5.64 2.94
CA LYS A 228 -16.01 -4.57 2.00
C LYS A 228 -17.45 -4.15 2.29
N LYS A 229 -17.66 -2.98 2.87
CA LYS A 229 -18.99 -2.37 2.83
C LYS A 229 -19.29 -2.03 1.37
N LEU A 230 -20.47 -2.40 0.90
CA LEU A 230 -21.01 -1.90 -0.36
C LEU A 230 -21.26 -0.40 -0.17
N THR A 231 -20.23 0.40 -0.38
CA THR A 231 -20.37 1.85 -0.40
C THR A 231 -20.93 2.23 -1.76
N LYS A 232 -21.99 3.02 -1.80
CA LYS A 232 -22.49 3.63 -3.04
C LYS A 232 -21.30 4.26 -3.77
N LYS A 233 -21.22 4.08 -5.09
CA LYS A 233 -20.22 4.76 -5.91
C LYS A 233 -20.30 6.27 -5.60
N LYS A 234 -19.16 6.89 -5.32
CA LYS A 234 -19.09 8.35 -5.11
C LYS A 234 -19.40 9.12 -6.40
N ARG A 235 -19.24 8.47 -7.56
CA ARG A 235 -19.50 9.04 -8.88
C ARG A 235 -20.87 8.59 -9.39
N ARG A 236 -21.57 9.54 -9.93
CA ARG A 236 -22.84 9.36 -10.63
C ARG A 236 -22.58 9.29 -12.15
N ILE A 237 -23.45 8.64 -12.91
CA ILE A 237 -23.50 8.72 -14.37
C ILE A 237 -24.18 10.01 -14.78
N LEU A 238 -23.80 10.55 -15.94
CA LEU A 238 -24.44 11.72 -16.54
C LEU A 238 -25.75 11.31 -17.23
N THR A 239 -26.74 12.14 -17.10
CA THR A 239 -27.98 12.05 -17.91
C THR A 239 -27.73 12.51 -19.34
N ASP A 240 -28.62 12.15 -20.27
CA ASP A 240 -28.52 12.60 -21.69
C ASP A 240 -28.55 14.15 -21.79
N HIS A 241 -29.34 14.84 -20.95
CA HIS A 241 -29.34 16.30 -20.86
C HIS A 241 -27.99 16.88 -20.42
N GLU A 242 -27.38 16.30 -19.39
CA GLU A 242 -26.05 16.72 -18.89
C GLU A 242 -24.96 16.45 -19.92
N LEU A 243 -25.02 15.34 -20.66
CA LEU A 243 -24.09 15.05 -21.75
C LEU A 243 -24.22 16.07 -22.88
N ASN A 244 -25.43 16.43 -23.28
CA ASN A 244 -25.67 17.46 -24.31
C ASN A 244 -25.10 18.81 -23.86
N THR A 245 -25.44 19.26 -22.64
CA THR A 245 -24.93 20.51 -22.06
C THR A 245 -23.40 20.53 -22.05
N LEU A 246 -22.79 19.41 -21.63
CA LEU A 246 -21.32 19.26 -21.58
C LEU A 246 -20.69 19.37 -22.98
N PHE A 247 -21.21 18.62 -23.95
CA PHE A 247 -20.60 18.56 -25.29
C PHE A 247 -20.78 19.88 -26.05
N GLU A 248 -21.93 20.55 -25.90
CA GLU A 248 -22.13 21.90 -26.43
C GLU A 248 -21.17 22.92 -25.80
N PHE A 249 -21.02 22.91 -24.49
CA PHE A 249 -20.09 23.78 -23.78
C PHE A 249 -18.65 23.55 -24.28
N LEU A 250 -18.22 22.28 -24.33
CA LEU A 250 -16.85 21.93 -24.72
C LEU A 250 -16.59 22.23 -26.21
N GLY A 251 -17.57 21.98 -27.07
CA GLY A 251 -17.46 22.30 -28.50
C GLY A 251 -17.21 23.79 -28.78
N LYS A 252 -17.81 24.66 -27.97
CA LYS A 252 -17.64 26.12 -28.08
C LYS A 252 -16.36 26.63 -27.41
N ASN A 253 -15.94 26.04 -26.29
CA ASN A 253 -14.90 26.62 -25.42
C ASN A 253 -13.57 25.88 -25.49
N ASN A 254 -13.57 24.55 -25.72
CA ASN A 254 -12.34 23.74 -25.77
C ASN A 254 -12.52 22.46 -26.59
N PRO A 255 -12.42 22.53 -27.94
CA PRO A 255 -12.59 21.37 -28.83
C PRO A 255 -11.62 20.22 -28.52
N ASN A 256 -10.37 20.52 -28.11
CA ASN A 256 -9.41 19.47 -27.77
C ASN A 256 -9.84 18.71 -26.50
N TYR A 257 -10.37 19.43 -25.53
CA TYR A 257 -10.92 18.77 -24.34
C TYR A 257 -12.22 18.00 -24.65
N LEU A 258 -13.02 18.46 -25.60
CA LEU A 258 -14.16 17.70 -26.14
C LEU A 258 -13.69 16.35 -26.69
N CYS A 259 -12.62 16.33 -27.48
CA CYS A 259 -12.04 15.09 -27.99
C CYS A 259 -11.59 14.16 -26.86
N MET A 260 -10.96 14.69 -25.79
CA MET A 260 -10.63 13.89 -24.60
C MET A 260 -11.89 13.30 -23.94
N ALA A 261 -12.95 14.11 -23.79
CA ALA A 261 -14.21 13.70 -23.20
C ALA A 261 -14.88 12.59 -24.01
N LEU A 262 -14.90 12.72 -25.35
CA LEU A 262 -15.46 11.72 -26.26
C LEU A 262 -14.64 10.42 -26.27
N LEU A 263 -13.31 10.49 -26.25
CA LEU A 263 -12.46 9.32 -26.11
C LEU A 263 -12.69 8.60 -24.77
N CYS A 264 -12.94 9.36 -23.70
CA CYS A 264 -13.31 8.77 -22.40
C CYS A 264 -14.72 8.13 -22.42
N TYR A 265 -15.69 8.81 -23.05
CA TYR A 265 -17.10 8.40 -23.07
C TYR A 265 -17.36 7.24 -24.04
N CYS A 266 -16.85 7.33 -25.27
CA CYS A 266 -17.14 6.38 -26.36
C CYS A 266 -16.11 5.24 -26.45
N CYS A 267 -14.83 5.55 -26.23
CA CYS A 267 -13.75 4.56 -26.35
C CYS A 267 -13.30 4.03 -24.98
N PHE A 268 -13.89 4.53 -23.89
CA PHE A 268 -13.62 4.11 -22.50
C PHE A 268 -12.17 4.26 -22.06
N LEU A 269 -11.43 5.21 -22.64
CA LEU A 269 -10.05 5.47 -22.26
C LEU A 269 -9.94 6.07 -20.86
N ARG A 270 -8.91 5.62 -20.13
CA ARG A 270 -8.59 6.20 -18.82
C ARG A 270 -7.84 7.53 -18.99
N PRO A 271 -7.97 8.50 -18.06
CA PRO A 271 -7.24 9.77 -18.14
C PRO A 271 -5.73 9.62 -18.34
N LYS A 272 -5.08 8.62 -17.74
CA LYS A 272 -3.64 8.32 -17.95
C LYS A 272 -3.38 7.88 -19.38
N GLU A 273 -4.25 7.05 -19.96
CA GLU A 273 -4.14 6.60 -21.35
C GLU A 273 -4.31 7.77 -22.30
N ILE A 274 -5.36 8.60 -22.13
CA ILE A 274 -5.65 9.76 -22.99
C ILE A 274 -4.43 10.70 -23.10
N VAL A 275 -3.84 11.11 -21.98
CA VAL A 275 -2.69 12.03 -21.97
C VAL A 275 -1.40 11.40 -22.50
N SER A 276 -1.37 10.08 -22.64
CA SER A 276 -0.20 9.35 -23.16
C SER A 276 -0.30 9.00 -24.63
N LEU A 277 -1.45 9.25 -25.26
CA LEU A 277 -1.65 9.00 -26.69
C LEU A 277 -0.74 9.89 -27.53
N LYS A 278 -0.11 9.28 -28.53
CA LYS A 278 0.57 9.96 -29.61
C LYS A 278 -0.30 9.98 -30.85
N CYS A 279 -0.03 10.89 -31.79
CA CYS A 279 -0.80 11.03 -33.01
C CYS A 279 -0.86 9.72 -33.83
N ASN A 280 0.20 8.91 -33.81
CA ASN A 280 0.22 7.60 -34.48
C ASN A 280 -0.64 6.53 -33.77
N ASP A 281 -1.09 6.78 -32.52
CA ASP A 281 -1.92 5.83 -31.80
C ASP A 281 -3.41 5.86 -32.21
N ILE A 282 -3.82 6.87 -33.04
CA ILE A 282 -5.18 6.97 -33.55
C ILE A 282 -5.17 6.74 -35.08
N ASP A 283 -5.91 5.74 -35.53
CA ASP A 283 -6.19 5.46 -36.92
C ASP A 283 -7.68 5.71 -37.17
N LEU A 284 -8.01 6.86 -37.76
CA LEU A 284 -9.38 7.27 -38.08
C LEU A 284 -9.96 6.53 -39.30
N ILE A 285 -9.11 5.89 -40.12
CA ILE A 285 -9.56 5.10 -41.28
C ILE A 285 -10.02 3.74 -40.80
N LYS A 286 -9.20 3.07 -39.96
CA LYS A 286 -9.56 1.81 -39.32
C LYS A 286 -10.45 1.99 -38.11
N GLN A 287 -10.66 3.20 -37.66
CA GLN A 287 -11.43 3.57 -36.47
C GLN A 287 -10.97 2.85 -35.21
N VAL A 288 -9.67 2.88 -34.93
CA VAL A 288 -9.06 2.29 -33.76
C VAL A 288 -8.14 3.27 -33.03
N VAL A 289 -8.14 3.14 -31.71
CA VAL A 289 -7.12 3.73 -30.84
C VAL A 289 -6.25 2.58 -30.32
N HIS A 290 -4.95 2.66 -30.56
CA HIS A 290 -3.97 1.72 -30.03
C HIS A 290 -3.48 2.20 -28.65
N ILE A 291 -3.68 1.41 -27.65
CA ILE A 291 -3.14 1.63 -26.31
C ILE A 291 -1.91 0.74 -26.17
N ARG A 292 -0.74 1.35 -26.25
CA ARG A 292 0.55 0.64 -26.14
C ARG A 292 0.74 0.06 -24.73
N SER A 293 1.40 -1.08 -24.62
CA SER A 293 1.69 -1.76 -23.35
C SER A 293 2.30 -0.84 -22.27
N GLU A 294 3.21 0.05 -22.66
CA GLU A 294 3.88 1.01 -21.76
C GLU A 294 2.92 1.97 -21.03
N ILE A 295 1.75 2.24 -21.63
CA ILE A 295 0.73 3.14 -21.06
C ILE A 295 -0.51 2.40 -20.54
N ALA A 296 -0.69 1.15 -20.96
CA ALA A 296 -1.78 0.29 -20.53
C ALA A 296 -1.61 -0.08 -19.07
N LYS A 297 -2.71 -0.20 -18.34
CA LYS A 297 -2.69 -0.59 -16.93
C LYS A 297 -2.25 -2.05 -16.72
N ASN A 298 -2.38 -2.89 -17.75
CA ASN A 298 -2.15 -4.34 -17.67
C ASN A 298 -0.87 -4.75 -18.44
N ASP A 299 -0.01 -3.79 -18.80
CA ASP A 299 1.25 -3.98 -19.54
C ASP A 299 1.08 -4.77 -20.85
N ASN A 300 -0.12 -4.72 -21.46
CA ASN A 300 -0.44 -5.37 -22.73
C ASN A 300 -0.99 -4.36 -23.73
N ASP A 301 -0.58 -4.50 -24.99
CA ASP A 301 -1.16 -3.76 -26.09
C ASP A 301 -2.66 -4.05 -26.22
N SER A 302 -3.44 -3.01 -26.41
CA SER A 302 -4.88 -3.14 -26.57
C SER A 302 -5.44 -2.11 -27.56
N PHE A 303 -6.55 -2.44 -28.18
CA PHE A 303 -7.21 -1.61 -29.17
C PHE A 303 -8.62 -1.24 -28.71
N ARG A 304 -9.02 0.01 -28.97
CA ARG A 304 -10.37 0.50 -28.73
C ARG A 304 -10.99 0.92 -30.05
N THR A 305 -12.21 0.52 -30.28
CA THR A 305 -12.98 0.94 -31.44
C THR A 305 -13.44 2.40 -31.29
N ILE A 306 -13.32 3.19 -32.36
CA ILE A 306 -13.84 4.55 -32.44
C ILE A 306 -15.20 4.47 -33.13
N PRO A 307 -16.32 4.79 -32.44
CA PRO A 307 -17.64 4.81 -33.06
C PRO A 307 -17.74 5.88 -34.17
N ASP A 308 -18.50 5.59 -35.24
CA ASP A 308 -18.70 6.48 -36.41
C ASP A 308 -19.08 7.90 -35.99
N VAL A 309 -19.93 8.03 -34.97
CA VAL A 309 -20.49 9.32 -34.52
C VAL A 309 -19.43 10.32 -34.07
N ILE A 310 -18.27 9.87 -33.58
CA ILE A 310 -17.20 10.76 -33.10
C ILE A 310 -16.07 10.96 -34.11
N VAL A 311 -16.02 10.19 -35.19
CA VAL A 311 -14.98 10.33 -36.25
C VAL A 311 -14.92 11.75 -36.83
N PRO A 312 -16.04 12.40 -37.18
CA PRO A 312 -16.00 13.78 -37.71
C PRO A 312 -15.40 14.78 -36.73
N ILE A 313 -15.64 14.60 -35.44
CA ILE A 313 -15.11 15.49 -34.39
C ILE A 313 -13.60 15.25 -34.21
N LEU A 314 -13.17 13.98 -34.18
CA LEU A 314 -11.76 13.61 -34.02
C LEU A 314 -10.91 14.00 -35.26
N ARG A 315 -11.50 14.19 -36.45
CA ARG A 315 -10.80 14.73 -37.62
C ARG A 315 -10.28 16.14 -37.42
N ASN A 316 -10.83 16.88 -36.46
CA ASN A 316 -10.33 18.22 -36.13
C ASN A 316 -9.03 18.18 -35.30
N LEU A 317 -8.63 17.02 -34.84
CA LEU A 317 -7.34 16.85 -34.20
C LEU A 317 -6.22 16.90 -35.22
N GLU A 318 -5.16 17.63 -34.93
CA GLU A 318 -3.98 17.70 -35.77
C GLU A 318 -3.10 16.46 -35.55
N LEU A 319 -3.31 15.42 -36.35
CA LEU A 319 -2.63 14.13 -36.23
C LEU A 319 -1.44 13.95 -37.20
N SER A 320 -1.06 14.99 -37.96
CA SER A 320 -0.05 14.94 -39.02
C SER A 320 1.33 14.50 -38.55
N ASN A 321 1.72 14.85 -37.30
CA ASN A 321 3.01 14.49 -36.73
C ASN A 321 2.88 13.35 -35.72
N GLY A 322 3.11 12.14 -36.20
CA GLY A 322 2.89 10.91 -35.44
C GLY A 322 3.66 10.79 -34.11
N GLY A 323 4.79 11.47 -33.95
CA GLY A 323 5.63 11.41 -32.75
C GLY A 323 5.15 12.29 -31.58
N LEU A 324 4.28 13.27 -31.86
CA LEU A 324 3.75 14.17 -30.83
C LEU A 324 2.66 13.52 -29.99
N TYR A 325 2.55 13.95 -28.73
CA TYR A 325 1.37 13.69 -27.93
C TYR A 325 0.19 14.46 -28.51
N ILE A 326 -0.96 13.80 -28.62
CA ILE A 326 -2.19 14.44 -29.16
C ILE A 326 -2.62 15.59 -28.25
N PHE A 327 -2.50 15.39 -26.95
CA PHE A 327 -2.88 16.34 -25.93
C PHE A 327 -1.64 16.73 -25.11
N SER A 328 -1.03 17.85 -25.46
CA SER A 328 0.18 18.33 -24.82
C SER A 328 -0.10 19.40 -23.77
N GLY A 329 0.86 19.58 -22.88
CA GLY A 329 0.86 20.64 -21.88
C GLY A 329 1.63 21.89 -22.33
N SER A 330 1.64 22.22 -23.62
CA SER A 330 2.44 23.30 -24.16
C SER A 330 2.06 24.68 -23.59
N GLY A 331 3.05 25.41 -23.17
CA GLY A 331 3.03 26.84 -22.90
C GLY A 331 2.51 27.26 -21.52
N SER A 332 3.17 28.26 -20.95
CA SER A 332 2.71 28.96 -19.75
C SER A 332 1.47 29.83 -20.03
N ASP A 333 1.26 30.24 -21.28
CA ASP A 333 0.28 31.25 -21.65
C ASP A 333 -1.12 30.66 -21.91
N THR A 334 -1.20 29.36 -22.28
CA THR A 334 -2.48 28.64 -22.50
C THR A 334 -2.46 27.26 -21.82
N PRO A 335 -2.51 27.18 -20.49
CA PRO A 335 -2.24 25.96 -19.73
C PRO A 335 -3.24 24.80 -19.96
N TYR A 336 -4.37 25.07 -20.63
CA TYR A 336 -5.45 24.11 -20.88
C TYR A 336 -5.88 24.03 -22.36
N GLU A 337 -5.05 24.43 -23.29
CA GLU A 337 -5.34 24.35 -24.72
C GLU A 337 -5.36 22.90 -25.20
N PHE A 338 -4.49 22.07 -24.63
CA PHE A 338 -4.34 20.64 -24.96
C PHE A 338 -4.06 20.36 -26.44
N SER A 339 -3.37 21.25 -27.10
CA SER A 339 -2.95 21.09 -28.51
C SER A 339 -1.84 20.03 -28.62
N PRO A 340 -1.65 19.41 -29.81
CA PRO A 340 -0.56 18.48 -30.04
C PRO A 340 0.82 19.08 -29.74
N GLY A 341 1.71 18.27 -29.10
CA GLY A 341 3.03 18.77 -28.74
C GLY A 341 3.97 17.71 -28.17
N ARG A 342 5.19 18.13 -27.86
CA ARG A 342 6.27 17.24 -27.41
C ARG A 342 6.17 16.87 -25.93
N THR A 343 5.45 17.64 -25.12
CA THR A 343 5.40 17.49 -23.67
C THR A 343 4.13 16.77 -23.24
N GLN A 344 4.27 15.64 -22.61
CA GLN A 344 3.15 14.90 -22.03
C GLN A 344 2.48 15.72 -20.91
N VAL A 345 1.18 15.86 -20.98
CA VAL A 345 0.40 16.51 -19.91
C VAL A 345 0.17 15.53 -18.74
N CYS A 346 0.17 16.05 -17.53
CA CYS A 346 -0.20 15.24 -16.37
C CYS A 346 -1.73 14.98 -16.37
N SER A 347 -2.15 13.74 -16.16
CA SER A 347 -3.58 13.36 -16.11
C SER A 347 -4.41 14.14 -15.07
N ARG A 348 -3.76 14.70 -14.04
CA ARG A 348 -4.44 15.59 -13.07
C ARG A 348 -4.93 16.89 -13.72
N LYS A 349 -4.30 17.36 -14.80
CA LYS A 349 -4.77 18.56 -15.50
C LYS A 349 -6.16 18.36 -16.10
N ILE A 350 -6.49 17.13 -16.55
CA ILE A 350 -7.85 16.80 -17.02
C ILE A 350 -8.87 17.02 -15.89
N ALA A 351 -8.62 16.43 -14.73
CA ALA A 351 -9.52 16.58 -13.58
C ALA A 351 -9.57 18.05 -13.10
N LYS A 352 -8.44 18.76 -13.09
CA LYS A 352 -8.39 20.16 -12.69
C LYS A 352 -9.18 21.04 -13.64
N TYR A 353 -9.08 20.84 -14.97
CA TYR A 353 -9.91 21.57 -15.95
C TYR A 353 -11.40 21.29 -15.73
N TRP A 354 -11.77 20.02 -15.50
CA TRP A 354 -13.14 19.63 -15.17
C TRP A 354 -13.66 20.39 -13.94
N ASP A 355 -12.90 20.37 -12.86
CA ASP A 355 -13.30 20.99 -11.59
C ASP A 355 -13.36 22.52 -11.66
N THR A 356 -12.45 23.15 -12.42
CA THR A 356 -12.31 24.61 -12.46
C THR A 356 -13.24 25.27 -13.50
N TYR A 357 -13.43 24.63 -14.64
CA TYR A 357 -14.13 25.24 -15.77
C TYR A 357 -15.43 24.52 -16.15
N VAL A 358 -15.38 23.19 -16.30
CA VAL A 358 -16.53 22.41 -16.80
C VAL A 358 -17.64 22.35 -15.74
N ARG A 359 -17.28 21.95 -14.53
CA ARG A 359 -18.28 21.77 -13.45
C ARG A 359 -19.06 23.06 -13.17
N PRO A 360 -18.44 24.23 -12.96
CA PRO A 360 -19.19 25.47 -12.72
C PRO A 360 -20.04 25.89 -13.92
N ALA A 361 -19.48 25.79 -15.15
CA ALA A 361 -20.17 26.26 -16.37
C ALA A 361 -21.40 25.38 -16.71
N CYS A 362 -21.31 24.06 -16.45
CA CYS A 362 -22.41 23.13 -16.70
C CYS A 362 -23.35 22.94 -15.49
N GLY A 363 -23.07 23.58 -14.35
CA GLY A 363 -23.88 23.41 -13.14
C GLY A 363 -23.80 22.02 -12.50
N PHE A 364 -22.66 21.32 -12.68
CA PHE A 364 -22.49 19.95 -12.20
C PHE A 364 -22.14 19.89 -10.71
N ASN A 365 -22.68 18.89 -10.00
CA ASN A 365 -22.32 18.60 -8.63
C ASN A 365 -20.96 17.87 -8.49
N GLN A 366 -20.45 17.73 -7.26
CA GLN A 366 -19.17 17.09 -6.97
C GLN A 366 -19.15 15.57 -7.27
N ASP A 367 -20.29 14.93 -7.37
CA ASP A 367 -20.46 13.52 -7.71
C ASP A 367 -20.23 13.25 -9.22
N LEU A 368 -20.29 14.30 -10.07
CA LEU A 368 -19.90 14.25 -11.48
C LEU A 368 -18.44 14.65 -11.64
N GLN A 369 -17.63 13.71 -12.07
CA GLN A 369 -16.20 13.86 -12.34
C GLN A 369 -15.92 13.52 -13.82
N PHE A 370 -14.79 13.93 -14.35
CA PHE A 370 -14.39 13.54 -15.70
C PHE A 370 -14.51 12.03 -15.95
N TYR A 371 -14.12 11.23 -14.97
CA TYR A 371 -14.21 9.77 -15.08
C TYR A 371 -15.65 9.23 -15.06
N SER A 372 -16.64 10.05 -14.67
CA SER A 372 -18.06 9.70 -14.82
C SER A 372 -18.46 9.47 -16.28
N LEU A 373 -17.74 10.09 -17.22
CA LEU A 373 -17.94 9.87 -18.66
C LEU A 373 -17.76 8.40 -19.05
N LYS A 374 -16.68 7.76 -18.58
CA LYS A 374 -16.47 6.31 -18.82
C LYS A 374 -17.61 5.49 -18.24
N ASP A 375 -18.00 5.78 -16.97
CA ASP A 375 -19.08 5.07 -16.30
C ASP A 375 -20.40 5.24 -17.09
N SER A 376 -20.70 6.46 -17.56
CA SER A 376 -21.90 6.76 -18.38
C SER A 376 -21.87 6.05 -19.73
N GLY A 377 -20.72 6.09 -20.44
CA GLY A 377 -20.59 5.44 -21.73
C GLY A 377 -20.73 3.92 -21.68
N VAL A 378 -20.13 3.28 -20.68
CA VAL A 378 -20.29 1.83 -20.45
C VAL A 378 -21.75 1.49 -20.16
N THR A 379 -22.43 2.26 -19.28
CA THR A 379 -23.84 2.08 -18.98
C THR A 379 -24.70 2.27 -20.23
N LYS A 380 -24.45 3.32 -21.02
CA LYS A 380 -25.21 3.61 -22.27
C LYS A 380 -25.08 2.46 -23.28
N MET A 381 -23.88 1.94 -23.53
CA MET A 381 -23.72 0.80 -24.45
C MET A 381 -24.46 -0.45 -23.97
N LEU A 382 -24.49 -0.73 -22.66
CA LEU A 382 -25.23 -1.85 -22.11
C LEU A 382 -26.74 -1.62 -22.21
N THR A 383 -27.23 -0.38 -22.05
CA THR A 383 -28.64 -0.01 -22.26
C THR A 383 -29.05 -0.18 -23.72
N GLU A 384 -28.15 0.15 -24.67
CA GLU A 384 -28.34 -0.06 -26.11
C GLU A 384 -28.18 -1.54 -26.52
N LYS A 385 -28.16 -2.46 -25.54
CA LYS A 385 -28.08 -3.91 -25.74
C LYS A 385 -26.81 -4.42 -26.45
N ILE A 386 -25.74 -3.65 -26.44
CA ILE A 386 -24.44 -4.14 -26.91
C ILE A 386 -24.01 -5.30 -26.01
N PRO A 387 -23.59 -6.45 -26.56
CA PRO A 387 -23.20 -7.61 -25.78
C PRO A 387 -22.10 -7.28 -24.76
N ILE A 388 -22.30 -7.76 -23.52
CA ILE A 388 -21.44 -7.41 -22.37
C ILE A 388 -19.96 -7.77 -22.58
N ASN A 389 -19.67 -8.82 -23.36
CA ASN A 389 -18.31 -9.23 -23.71
C ASN A 389 -17.62 -8.21 -24.64
N LEU A 390 -18.37 -7.57 -25.55
CA LEU A 390 -17.85 -6.52 -26.42
C LEU A 390 -17.58 -5.24 -25.59
N VAL A 391 -18.52 -4.87 -24.71
CA VAL A 391 -18.35 -3.74 -23.80
C VAL A 391 -17.17 -3.99 -22.83
N GLN A 392 -17.02 -5.20 -22.32
CA GLN A 392 -15.87 -5.60 -21.50
C GLN A 392 -14.55 -5.38 -22.23
N LYS A 393 -14.45 -5.87 -23.48
CA LYS A 393 -13.26 -5.72 -24.33
C LYS A 393 -12.97 -4.25 -24.60
N GLN A 394 -14.00 -3.48 -24.99
CA GLN A 394 -13.88 -2.03 -25.24
C GLN A 394 -13.42 -1.28 -23.98
N ALA A 395 -13.91 -1.65 -22.77
CA ALA A 395 -13.58 -1.01 -21.51
C ALA A 395 -12.24 -1.47 -20.90
N ASP A 396 -11.65 -2.53 -21.46
CA ASP A 396 -10.45 -3.21 -20.92
C ASP A 396 -10.65 -3.63 -19.46
N HIS A 397 -11.76 -4.29 -19.23
CA HIS A 397 -12.03 -4.86 -17.93
C HIS A 397 -11.49 -6.29 -17.85
N SER A 398 -10.73 -6.59 -16.80
CA SER A 398 -10.12 -7.91 -16.60
C SER A 398 -11.12 -9.05 -16.40
N SER A 399 -12.39 -8.74 -16.12
CA SER A 399 -13.45 -9.72 -16.00
C SER A 399 -14.82 -9.14 -16.36
N VAL A 400 -15.74 -10.03 -16.81
CA VAL A 400 -17.14 -9.68 -17.07
C VAL A 400 -17.81 -9.12 -15.80
N ALA A 401 -17.46 -9.62 -14.62
CA ALA A 401 -18.00 -9.14 -13.35
C ALA A 401 -17.75 -7.64 -13.13
N MET A 402 -16.63 -7.09 -13.62
CA MET A 402 -16.38 -5.65 -13.56
C MET A 402 -17.31 -4.84 -14.45
N THR A 403 -17.75 -5.40 -15.58
CA THR A 403 -18.70 -4.76 -16.49
C THR A 403 -20.14 -4.95 -15.99
N ALA A 404 -20.45 -6.08 -15.38
CA ALA A 404 -21.78 -6.39 -14.83
C ALA A 404 -22.21 -5.41 -13.70
N ILE A 405 -21.27 -4.75 -13.03
CA ILE A 405 -21.57 -3.72 -12.02
C ILE A 405 -22.41 -2.57 -12.62
N TYR A 406 -22.26 -2.27 -13.90
CA TYR A 406 -22.98 -1.21 -14.60
C TYR A 406 -24.39 -1.62 -15.04
N VAL A 407 -24.69 -2.91 -15.10
CA VAL A 407 -26.04 -3.43 -15.41
C VAL A 407 -26.98 -3.25 -14.22
N GLY A 408 -26.48 -3.35 -12.99
CA GLY A 408 -27.29 -3.22 -11.77
C GLY A 408 -27.76 -1.79 -11.45
N ASP A 409 -27.23 -0.79 -12.12
CA ASP A 409 -27.58 0.62 -11.91
C ASP A 409 -28.76 1.08 -12.81
N LEU A 410 -29.35 0.16 -13.62
CA LEU A 410 -30.49 0.47 -14.49
C LEU A 410 -31.78 0.39 -13.68
N PRO A 411 -32.50 1.51 -13.46
CA PRO A 411 -33.73 1.54 -12.67
C PRO A 411 -34.94 0.98 -13.42
N GLU A 412 -34.78 0.58 -14.68
CA GLU A 412 -35.87 0.13 -15.52
C GLU A 412 -36.04 -1.38 -15.50
N ALA A 413 -37.32 -1.81 -15.44
CA ALA A 413 -37.65 -3.22 -15.57
C ALA A 413 -37.21 -3.73 -16.96
N ASN A 414 -36.46 -4.82 -16.97
CA ASN A 414 -35.96 -5.43 -18.19
C ASN A 414 -37.13 -5.87 -19.08
N THR A 415 -37.24 -5.34 -20.30
CA THR A 415 -38.36 -5.58 -21.22
C THR A 415 -38.44 -7.05 -21.67
N GLU A 416 -37.34 -7.75 -21.75
CA GLU A 416 -37.30 -9.18 -22.09
C GLU A 416 -37.86 -10.03 -20.95
N LEU A 417 -37.45 -9.69 -19.70
CA LEU A 417 -37.98 -10.38 -18.51
C LEU A 417 -39.48 -10.14 -18.31
N LYS A 418 -40.03 -8.98 -18.73
CA LYS A 418 -41.47 -8.75 -18.72
C LYS A 418 -42.23 -9.70 -19.64
N LYS A 419 -41.63 -10.19 -20.70
CA LYS A 419 -42.24 -11.06 -21.71
C LYS A 419 -42.06 -12.53 -21.43
N VAL A 420 -41.20 -12.89 -20.47
CA VAL A 420 -40.91 -14.29 -20.14
C VAL A 420 -42.09 -14.91 -19.44
N ASN A 421 -42.71 -15.90 -20.05
CA ASN A 421 -43.72 -16.72 -19.41
C ASN A 421 -43.03 -17.90 -18.72
N ILE A 422 -42.94 -17.83 -17.38
CA ILE A 422 -42.36 -18.88 -16.53
C ILE A 422 -43.42 -19.70 -15.79
N LEU A 423 -44.70 -19.40 -16.06
CA LEU A 423 -45.79 -20.13 -15.41
C LEU A 423 -45.99 -21.50 -16.10
N PRO A 424 -46.10 -22.62 -15.34
CA PRO A 424 -46.21 -23.96 -15.90
C PRO A 424 -47.57 -24.20 -16.63
N TYR A 425 -48.55 -23.33 -16.41
CA TYR A 425 -49.93 -23.50 -16.93
C TYR A 425 -50.32 -22.47 -18.01
N GLY A 426 -49.42 -21.66 -18.51
CA GLY A 426 -49.77 -20.58 -19.44
C GLY A 426 -50.68 -19.48 -18.82
N ASN A 427 -50.99 -18.46 -19.63
CA ASN A 427 -51.79 -17.29 -19.16
C ASN A 427 -53.31 -17.56 -18.99
N GLU A 428 -53.79 -18.76 -19.34
CA GLU A 428 -55.24 -19.09 -19.31
C GLU A 428 -55.72 -19.63 -17.95
N ALA A 429 -54.84 -19.73 -16.95
CA ALA A 429 -55.13 -20.38 -15.68
C ALA A 429 -55.25 -19.44 -14.46
N ILE A 430 -55.26 -18.11 -14.67
CA ILE A 430 -55.42 -17.11 -13.58
C ILE A 430 -56.60 -16.19 -13.91
#